data_557fc42bc1088b9020d3fcc96766593a
#
_entry.id   557fc42bc1088b9020d3fcc96766593a
#
_cell.length_a   1.000
_cell.length_b   1.000
_cell.length_c   1.000
_cell.angle_alpha   90.00
_cell.angle_beta   90.00
_cell.angle_gamma   90.00
#
_symmetry.space_group_name_H-M   'P 1'
#
loop_
_entity.id
_entity.type
_entity.pdbx_description
1 polymer ?
#
loop_
_entity_poly.entity_id
_entity_poly.type
_entity_poly.pdbx_seq_one_letter_code
_entity_poly.pdbx_strand_id
1 'polypeptide(L)'
;MNKNILLAGAALSVVPSLVAAKAPQKRVQPKQPNIIFILCDDMGYGDLACYGQPYISTPNIDRMAEEGMRFTQAYAGSPVSAPSRASIMTGQHSGHGHVRGNREYWSNDRTVMYGNNVDFAVVGQEPYDPQHKILPEMLKDHGYTTGVFGKWAGGYEGSPSTPDKRGVDEFYGYICQFQAHLYYPNFLNRYSRSMGDTAVVREVMEQNIQYPMFGRDYHKRQQYSARIIHEKALEWIDRQDGKQPFVGFLTYTLPHAELDQPYDSIVE
;
A
#
# COMPACT_ATOMS: atom_id res chain seq x y z
N MET A 1 -32.82 -98.24 3.90
CA MET A 1 -32.57 -97.20 2.88
C MET A 1 -31.99 -96.01 3.63
N ASN A 2 -30.65 -95.89 3.72
CA ASN A 2 -29.93 -94.82 4.41
C ASN A 2 -29.35 -93.86 3.35
N LYS A 3 -29.72 -92.65 3.41
CA LYS A 3 -29.12 -91.60 2.60
C LYS A 3 -28.17 -90.77 3.51
N ASN A 4 -26.88 -90.97 3.28
CA ASN A 4 -25.84 -90.15 3.88
C ASN A 4 -25.76 -88.78 3.14
N ILE A 5 -25.95 -87.68 3.86
CA ILE A 5 -25.72 -86.35 3.36
C ILE A 5 -24.33 -85.91 3.87
N LEU A 6 -23.38 -85.73 2.93
CA LEU A 6 -22.09 -85.13 3.20
C LEU A 6 -22.24 -83.60 3.22
N LEU A 7 -21.99 -82.97 4.33
CA LEU A 7 -21.82 -81.47 4.44
C LEU A 7 -20.35 -81.11 4.15
N ALA A 8 -20.13 -80.44 3.03
CA ALA A 8 -18.84 -79.87 2.72
C ALA A 8 -18.75 -78.52 3.38
N GLY A 9 -17.90 -78.39 4.41
CA GLY A 9 -17.61 -77.12 5.05
C GLY A 9 -16.60 -76.33 4.24
N ALA A 10 -17.05 -75.16 3.72
CA ALA A 10 -16.17 -74.20 3.08
C ALA A 10 -15.50 -73.32 4.16
N ALA A 11 -14.21 -73.47 4.36
CA ALA A 11 -13.43 -72.56 5.22
C ALA A 11 -13.13 -71.26 4.49
N LEU A 12 -13.76 -70.16 4.91
CA LEU A 12 -13.39 -68.83 4.45
C LEU A 12 -12.11 -68.37 5.19
N SER A 13 -11.00 -68.36 4.45
CA SER A 13 -9.77 -67.72 4.92
C SER A 13 -9.87 -66.23 4.75
N VAL A 14 -10.05 -65.52 5.87
CA VAL A 14 -9.96 -64.01 5.94
C VAL A 14 -8.48 -63.66 5.93
N VAL A 15 -7.99 -63.15 4.79
CA VAL A 15 -6.65 -62.56 4.70
C VAL A 15 -6.74 -61.11 5.22
N PRO A 16 -6.04 -60.74 6.30
CA PRO A 16 -6.02 -59.35 6.75
C PRO A 16 -5.24 -58.50 5.72
N SER A 17 -5.95 -57.65 4.98
CA SER A 17 -5.32 -56.64 4.14
C SER A 17 -4.60 -55.63 5.04
N LEU A 18 -3.28 -55.73 5.13
CA LEU A 18 -2.46 -54.65 5.70
C LEU A 18 -2.61 -53.42 4.80
N VAL A 19 -3.48 -52.51 5.18
CA VAL A 19 -3.49 -51.14 4.64
C VAL A 19 -2.25 -50.46 5.19
N ALA A 20 -1.18 -50.41 4.40
CA ALA A 20 0.00 -49.62 4.72
C ALA A 20 -0.42 -48.17 4.87
N ALA A 21 -0.43 -47.63 6.10
CA ALA A 21 -0.65 -46.25 6.35
C ALA A 21 0.46 -45.45 5.64
N LYS A 22 0.08 -44.70 4.60
CA LYS A 22 1.01 -43.75 3.96
C LYS A 22 1.57 -42.84 5.03
N ALA A 23 2.90 -42.81 5.16
CA ALA A 23 3.59 -41.87 6.03
C ALA A 23 3.08 -40.43 5.71
N PRO A 24 2.88 -39.57 6.72
CA PRO A 24 2.41 -38.22 6.49
C PRO A 24 3.40 -37.51 5.56
N GLN A 25 2.95 -37.21 4.34
CA GLN A 25 3.72 -36.35 3.45
C GLN A 25 3.95 -35.04 4.18
N LYS A 26 5.20 -34.65 4.38
CA LYS A 26 5.56 -33.30 4.84
C LYS A 26 4.83 -32.34 3.89
N ARG A 27 3.82 -31.62 4.41
CA ARG A 27 3.22 -30.50 3.69
C ARG A 27 4.34 -29.49 3.45
N VAL A 28 4.77 -29.39 2.20
CA VAL A 28 5.62 -28.27 1.79
C VAL A 28 4.78 -27.03 2.03
N GLN A 29 5.18 -26.20 2.99
CA GLN A 29 4.54 -24.91 3.23
C GLN A 29 4.65 -24.11 1.92
N PRO A 30 3.53 -23.62 1.37
CA PRO A 30 3.62 -22.79 0.18
C PRO A 30 4.52 -21.59 0.48
N LYS A 31 5.42 -21.27 -0.45
CA LYS A 31 6.28 -20.08 -0.34
C LYS A 31 5.35 -18.86 -0.20
N GLN A 32 5.60 -18.01 0.79
CA GLN A 32 4.85 -16.77 0.96
C GLN A 32 5.02 -15.90 -0.31
N PRO A 33 3.93 -15.40 -0.92
CA PRO A 33 4.03 -14.59 -2.12
C PRO A 33 4.58 -13.18 -1.79
N ASN A 34 5.24 -12.56 -2.75
CA ASN A 34 5.44 -11.12 -2.71
C ASN A 34 4.10 -10.41 -2.95
N ILE A 35 3.90 -9.26 -2.31
CA ILE A 35 2.65 -8.50 -2.39
C ILE A 35 2.96 -7.09 -2.86
N ILE A 36 2.30 -6.65 -3.92
CA ILE A 36 2.28 -5.25 -4.34
C ILE A 36 0.85 -4.75 -4.18
N PHE A 37 0.66 -3.80 -3.29
CA PHE A 37 -0.61 -3.15 -3.05
C PHE A 37 -0.58 -1.74 -3.66
N ILE A 38 -1.37 -1.51 -4.72
CA ILE A 38 -1.44 -0.22 -5.41
C ILE A 38 -2.74 0.46 -5.02
N LEU A 39 -2.62 1.66 -4.48
CA LEU A 39 -3.74 2.52 -4.12
C LEU A 39 -3.64 3.84 -4.89
N CYS A 40 -4.63 4.12 -5.72
CA CYS A 40 -4.79 5.40 -6.41
C CYS A 40 -5.75 6.28 -5.61
N ASP A 41 -5.40 7.55 -5.43
CA ASP A 41 -6.20 8.50 -4.64
C ASP A 41 -7.29 9.11 -5.54
N ASP A 42 -8.55 9.01 -5.14
CA ASP A 42 -9.74 9.50 -5.85
C ASP A 42 -9.99 8.89 -7.25
N MET A 43 -9.39 7.75 -7.58
CA MET A 43 -9.70 7.05 -8.82
C MET A 43 -11.04 6.33 -8.70
N GLY A 44 -11.99 6.72 -9.54
CA GLY A 44 -13.33 6.16 -9.55
C GLY A 44 -13.43 4.84 -10.31
N TYR A 45 -14.49 4.08 -10.04
CA TYR A 45 -14.82 2.85 -10.76
C TYR A 45 -14.93 3.08 -12.28
N GLY A 46 -15.50 4.24 -12.69
CA GLY A 46 -15.70 4.60 -14.07
C GLY A 46 -14.47 5.20 -14.77
N ASP A 47 -13.30 5.21 -14.15
CA ASP A 47 -12.09 5.81 -14.75
C ASP A 47 -11.22 4.78 -15.52
N LEU A 48 -11.55 3.49 -15.40
CA LEU A 48 -10.80 2.40 -16.02
C LEU A 48 -11.56 1.75 -17.17
N ALA A 49 -10.84 1.47 -18.28
CA ALA A 49 -11.44 0.85 -19.45
C ALA A 49 -11.99 -0.55 -19.17
N CYS A 50 -11.35 -1.35 -18.33
CA CYS A 50 -11.87 -2.66 -17.91
C CYS A 50 -13.20 -2.61 -17.13
N TYR A 51 -13.61 -1.43 -16.67
CA TYR A 51 -14.93 -1.19 -16.08
C TYR A 51 -15.89 -0.44 -17.01
N GLY A 52 -15.48 -0.20 -18.27
CA GLY A 52 -16.36 0.28 -19.33
C GLY A 52 -16.27 1.76 -19.66
N GLN A 53 -15.32 2.52 -19.12
CA GLN A 53 -15.11 3.89 -19.58
C GLN A 53 -14.53 3.90 -21.01
N PRO A 54 -15.02 4.77 -21.92
CA PRO A 54 -14.65 4.69 -23.34
C PRO A 54 -13.57 5.68 -23.78
N TYR A 55 -13.15 6.63 -22.94
CA TYR A 55 -12.35 7.78 -23.35
C TYR A 55 -10.86 7.66 -23.05
N ILE A 56 -10.50 6.94 -21.98
CA ILE A 56 -9.13 6.81 -21.50
C ILE A 56 -8.66 5.38 -21.68
N SER A 57 -7.49 5.20 -22.28
CA SER A 57 -6.89 3.87 -22.42
C SER A 57 -6.09 3.51 -21.17
N THR A 58 -6.36 2.34 -20.57
CA THR A 58 -5.67 1.82 -19.40
C THR A 58 -5.11 0.42 -19.64
N PRO A 59 -4.29 0.19 -20.70
CA PRO A 59 -3.99 -1.15 -21.21
C PRO A 59 -3.26 -2.05 -20.21
N ASN A 60 -2.43 -1.49 -19.33
CA ASN A 60 -1.73 -2.28 -18.34
C ASN A 60 -2.65 -2.74 -17.20
N ILE A 61 -3.57 -1.88 -16.75
CA ILE A 61 -4.56 -2.22 -15.73
C ILE A 61 -5.60 -3.19 -16.32
N ASP A 62 -6.01 -2.97 -17.55
CA ASP A 62 -6.94 -3.85 -18.27
C ASP A 62 -6.38 -5.26 -18.40
N ARG A 63 -5.09 -5.38 -18.76
CA ARG A 63 -4.40 -6.67 -18.79
C ARG A 63 -4.35 -7.34 -17.41
N MET A 64 -4.09 -6.59 -16.33
CA MET A 64 -4.17 -7.15 -14.98
C MET A 64 -5.58 -7.68 -14.64
N ALA A 65 -6.62 -7.00 -15.12
CA ALA A 65 -8.00 -7.44 -14.93
C ALA A 65 -8.34 -8.70 -15.75
N GLU A 66 -7.75 -8.86 -16.93
CA GLU A 66 -7.89 -10.05 -17.79
C GLU A 66 -7.15 -11.26 -17.22
N GLU A 67 -5.93 -11.07 -16.74
CA GLU A 67 -5.06 -12.14 -16.22
C GLU A 67 -5.37 -12.51 -14.75
N GLY A 68 -6.10 -11.67 -14.03
CA GLY A 68 -6.36 -11.79 -12.61
C GLY A 68 -7.84 -11.87 -12.25
N MET A 69 -8.18 -11.25 -11.12
CA MET A 69 -9.55 -11.19 -10.62
C MET A 69 -10.04 -9.74 -10.61
N ARG A 70 -11.13 -9.47 -11.31
CA ARG A 70 -11.80 -8.17 -11.33
C ARG A 70 -12.98 -8.16 -10.36
N PHE A 71 -12.95 -7.29 -9.37
CA PHE A 71 -14.02 -7.12 -8.41
C PHE A 71 -15.05 -6.11 -8.94
N THR A 72 -16.30 -6.52 -9.02
CA THR A 72 -17.41 -5.66 -9.45
C THR A 72 -18.13 -4.96 -8.29
N GLN A 73 -17.82 -5.35 -7.05
CA GLN A 73 -18.41 -4.83 -5.82
C GLN A 73 -17.31 -4.68 -4.77
N ALA A 74 -16.44 -3.67 -4.95
CA ALA A 74 -15.40 -3.30 -4.00
C ALA A 74 -15.53 -1.82 -3.66
N TYR A 75 -15.53 -1.50 -2.38
CA TYR A 75 -15.81 -0.16 -1.89
C TYR A 75 -14.71 0.31 -0.94
N ALA A 76 -14.37 1.61 -1.01
CA ALA A 76 -13.50 2.23 -0.02
C ALA A 76 -14.18 2.25 1.36
N GLY A 77 -13.38 2.11 2.41
CA GLY A 77 -13.89 2.08 3.79
C GLY A 77 -14.47 3.41 4.30
N SER A 78 -14.20 4.50 3.57
CA SER A 78 -14.71 5.85 3.87
C SER A 78 -14.64 6.72 2.60
N PRO A 79 -15.50 7.74 2.47
CA PRO A 79 -15.49 8.66 1.32
C PRO A 79 -14.35 9.70 1.36
N VAL A 80 -13.56 9.77 2.44
CA VAL A 80 -12.43 10.69 2.57
C VAL A 80 -11.14 9.93 2.92
N SER A 81 -10.00 10.53 2.57
CA SER A 81 -8.72 9.85 2.44
C SER A 81 -8.17 9.26 3.75
N ALA A 82 -8.04 10.05 4.84
CA ALA A 82 -7.40 9.56 6.06
C ALA A 82 -8.14 8.36 6.70
N PRO A 83 -9.49 8.39 6.89
CA PRO A 83 -10.20 7.24 7.44
C PRO A 83 -10.28 6.05 6.47
N SER A 84 -10.29 6.28 5.14
CA SER A 84 -10.21 5.20 4.16
C SER A 84 -8.87 4.46 4.25
N ARG A 85 -7.76 5.20 4.29
CA ARG A 85 -6.42 4.63 4.49
C ARG A 85 -6.29 3.93 5.83
N ALA A 86 -6.85 4.51 6.90
CA ALA A 86 -6.89 3.88 8.22
C ALA A 86 -7.64 2.55 8.20
N SER A 87 -8.77 2.47 7.48
CA SER A 87 -9.52 1.22 7.32
C SER A 87 -8.69 0.13 6.62
N ILE A 88 -7.92 0.50 5.58
CA ILE A 88 -7.00 -0.42 4.90
C ILE A 88 -5.90 -0.88 5.85
N MET A 89 -5.25 0.06 6.54
CA MET A 89 -4.09 -0.23 7.39
C MET A 89 -4.46 -1.03 8.64
N THR A 90 -5.65 -0.80 9.22
CA THR A 90 -6.07 -1.44 10.47
C THR A 90 -7.00 -2.64 10.27
N GLY A 91 -7.59 -2.79 9.08
CA GLY A 91 -8.66 -3.76 8.83
C GLY A 91 -9.97 -3.41 9.57
N GLN A 92 -10.10 -2.20 10.11
CA GLN A 92 -11.26 -1.78 10.88
C GLN A 92 -12.19 -0.91 10.05
N HIS A 93 -13.48 -1.22 10.11
CA HIS A 93 -14.51 -0.37 9.54
C HIS A 93 -14.51 1.00 10.21
N SER A 94 -14.78 2.08 9.47
CA SER A 94 -14.76 3.46 9.97
C SER A 94 -15.65 3.72 11.20
N GLY A 95 -16.69 2.93 11.41
CA GLY A 95 -17.54 2.95 12.62
C GLY A 95 -16.83 2.45 13.89
N HIS A 96 -15.78 1.65 13.76
CA HIS A 96 -14.98 1.09 14.85
C HIS A 96 -13.55 1.64 14.89
N GLY A 97 -13.08 2.20 13.76
CA GLY A 97 -11.74 2.75 13.66
C GLY A 97 -11.53 4.01 14.51
N HIS A 98 -10.28 4.25 14.88
CA HIS A 98 -9.85 5.45 15.60
C HIS A 98 -9.92 6.69 14.71
N VAL A 99 -9.39 6.60 13.48
CA VAL A 99 -9.40 7.69 12.50
C VAL A 99 -10.73 7.68 11.74
N ARG A 100 -11.58 8.68 12.00
CA ARG A 100 -12.95 8.74 11.46
C ARG A 100 -13.17 9.89 10.47
N GLY A 101 -12.17 10.73 10.27
CA GLY A 101 -12.23 11.89 9.37
C GLY A 101 -10.84 12.41 9.06
N ASN A 102 -10.78 13.46 8.24
CA ASN A 102 -9.54 14.14 7.89
C ASN A 102 -9.15 15.17 8.97
N ARG A 103 -9.07 14.75 10.24
CA ARG A 103 -8.61 15.64 11.30
C ARG A 103 -7.17 16.04 11.04
N GLU A 104 -6.92 17.34 11.01
CA GLU A 104 -5.63 17.92 10.74
C GLU A 104 -4.93 18.40 12.01
N TYR A 105 -3.61 18.28 12.01
CA TYR A 105 -2.74 18.84 13.02
C TYR A 105 -1.99 20.03 12.44
N TRP A 106 -1.90 21.10 13.21
CA TRP A 106 -1.36 22.38 12.79
C TRP A 106 -0.11 22.72 13.57
N SER A 107 0.87 23.36 12.95
CA SER A 107 2.07 23.88 13.59
C SER A 107 2.16 25.40 13.39
N ASN A 108 2.61 26.09 14.42
CA ASN A 108 2.99 27.51 14.34
C ASN A 108 4.46 27.69 13.90
N ASP A 109 5.19 26.60 13.75
CA ASP A 109 6.58 26.62 13.30
C ASP A 109 6.65 26.83 11.79
N ARG A 110 7.12 28.00 11.37
CA ARG A 110 7.26 28.36 9.96
C ARG A 110 8.22 27.48 9.17
N THR A 111 9.11 26.73 9.83
CA THR A 111 10.03 25.81 9.16
C THR A 111 9.35 24.53 8.70
N VAL A 112 8.19 24.21 9.24
CA VAL A 112 7.35 23.04 8.88
C VAL A 112 6.28 23.40 7.86
N MET A 113 6.16 24.68 7.46
CA MET A 113 5.13 25.12 6.52
C MET A 113 5.41 24.61 5.11
N TYR A 114 4.38 24.10 4.48
CA TYR A 114 4.39 23.72 3.07
C TYR A 114 4.09 24.96 2.21
N GLY A 115 5.16 25.68 1.83
CA GLY A 115 5.04 26.93 1.07
C GLY A 115 4.97 28.18 1.97
N ASN A 116 5.09 29.36 1.33
CA ASN A 116 5.13 30.66 2.03
C ASN A 116 3.75 31.19 2.47
N ASN A 117 2.70 30.38 2.40
CA ASN A 117 1.37 30.83 2.80
C ASN A 117 1.20 30.60 4.29
N VAL A 118 1.19 31.70 5.03
CA VAL A 118 1.20 31.77 6.51
C VAL A 118 -0.05 31.14 7.14
N ASP A 119 -1.09 30.89 6.34
CA ASP A 119 -2.40 30.49 6.84
C ASP A 119 -2.63 28.97 6.90
N PHE A 120 -1.69 28.16 6.39
CA PHE A 120 -1.88 26.70 6.27
C PHE A 120 -0.65 25.90 6.72
N ALA A 121 -0.42 25.87 8.02
CA ALA A 121 0.62 25.05 8.62
C ALA A 121 0.08 23.66 9.03
N VAL A 122 -0.64 22.97 8.14
CA VAL A 122 -1.04 21.59 8.36
C VAL A 122 0.20 20.70 8.28
N VAL A 123 0.51 20.02 9.39
CA VAL A 123 1.71 19.17 9.49
C VAL A 123 1.40 17.66 9.35
N GLY A 124 0.14 17.30 9.37
CA GLY A 124 -0.31 15.93 9.20
C GLY A 124 -1.74 15.70 9.67
N GLN A 125 -2.07 14.44 9.86
CA GLN A 125 -3.42 13.99 10.21
C GLN A 125 -3.42 13.25 11.54
N GLU A 126 -4.62 12.80 11.96
CA GLU A 126 -4.80 11.95 13.14
C GLU A 126 -3.89 10.71 13.05
N PRO A 127 -3.04 10.46 14.05
CA PRO A 127 -2.22 9.25 14.11
C PRO A 127 -3.08 7.99 14.19
N TYR A 128 -2.61 6.88 13.63
CA TYR A 128 -3.20 5.57 13.92
C TYR A 128 -3.08 5.25 15.39
N ASP A 129 -4.09 4.58 15.94
CA ASP A 129 -4.08 4.17 17.34
C ASP A 129 -2.83 3.30 17.64
N PRO A 130 -1.97 3.71 18.58
CA PRO A 130 -0.76 2.95 18.91
C PRO A 130 -1.06 1.59 19.58
N GLN A 131 -2.27 1.38 20.10
CA GLN A 131 -2.69 0.12 20.71
C GLN A 131 -3.06 -0.95 19.68
N HIS A 132 -3.31 -0.55 18.43
CA HIS A 132 -3.68 -1.46 17.35
C HIS A 132 -2.54 -1.58 16.33
N LYS A 133 -2.13 -2.81 16.05
CA LYS A 133 -1.19 -3.07 14.95
C LYS A 133 -1.83 -2.73 13.62
N ILE A 134 -1.04 -2.14 12.74
CA ILE A 134 -1.42 -1.88 11.37
C ILE A 134 -0.81 -2.92 10.42
N LEU A 135 -1.31 -2.97 9.21
CA LEU A 135 -0.96 -4.01 8.24
C LEU A 135 0.55 -4.18 7.99
N PRO A 136 1.38 -3.11 7.85
CA PRO A 136 2.83 -3.29 7.75
C PRO A 136 3.45 -3.99 8.96
N GLU A 137 3.02 -3.67 10.19
CA GLU A 137 3.51 -4.33 11.41
C GLU A 137 3.15 -5.81 11.43
N MET A 138 1.90 -6.15 11.05
CA MET A 138 1.44 -7.54 10.99
C MET A 138 2.23 -8.36 9.96
N LEU A 139 2.46 -7.80 8.78
CA LEU A 139 3.22 -8.48 7.72
C LEU A 139 4.69 -8.64 8.11
N LYS A 140 5.26 -7.66 8.78
CA LYS A 140 6.62 -7.76 9.32
C LYS A 140 6.76 -8.88 10.35
N ASP A 141 5.78 -9.06 11.26
CA ASP A 141 5.76 -10.18 12.21
C ASP A 141 5.72 -11.55 11.51
N HIS A 142 5.25 -11.57 10.25
CA HIS A 142 5.22 -12.76 9.41
C HIS A 142 6.42 -12.88 8.46
N GLY A 143 7.46 -12.08 8.68
CA GLY A 143 8.74 -12.18 7.97
C GLY A 143 8.80 -11.43 6.64
N TYR A 144 7.87 -10.52 6.38
CA TYR A 144 7.92 -9.68 5.19
C TYR A 144 8.88 -8.49 5.37
N THR A 145 9.62 -8.15 4.32
CA THR A 145 10.22 -6.83 4.17
C THR A 145 9.14 -5.86 3.68
N THR A 146 9.06 -4.66 4.29
CA THR A 146 7.95 -3.73 4.07
C THR A 146 8.43 -2.41 3.47
N GLY A 147 7.82 -1.99 2.37
CA GLY A 147 8.06 -0.69 1.74
C GLY A 147 6.75 0.08 1.55
N VAL A 148 6.79 1.40 1.74
CA VAL A 148 5.65 2.29 1.50
C VAL A 148 6.10 3.48 0.67
N PHE A 149 5.45 3.72 -0.47
CA PHE A 149 5.81 4.75 -1.43
C PHE A 149 4.58 5.58 -1.81
N GLY A 150 4.59 6.86 -1.43
CA GLY A 150 3.49 7.78 -1.69
C GLY A 150 2.90 8.42 -0.43
N LYS A 151 1.58 8.54 -0.38
CA LYS A 151 0.82 9.22 0.66
C LYS A 151 0.55 8.30 1.85
N TRP A 152 1.06 8.67 3.03
CA TRP A 152 0.86 7.93 4.29
C TRP A 152 -0.47 8.27 4.97
N ALA A 153 -0.71 9.54 5.24
CA ALA A 153 -1.92 10.09 5.86
C ALA A 153 -2.31 9.48 7.23
N GLY A 154 -1.33 9.06 8.00
CA GLY A 154 -1.53 8.46 9.33
C GLY A 154 -0.57 9.06 10.35
N GLY A 155 -0.82 10.29 10.78
CA GLY A 155 0.03 11.02 11.72
C GLY A 155 0.72 12.24 11.12
N TYR A 156 1.73 12.72 11.81
CA TYR A 156 2.58 13.86 11.46
C TYR A 156 4.03 13.57 11.88
N GLU A 157 4.99 14.34 11.39
CA GLU A 157 6.40 14.16 11.76
C GLU A 157 6.58 14.24 13.29
N GLY A 158 7.27 13.25 13.85
CA GLY A 158 7.46 13.12 15.30
C GLY A 158 6.32 12.40 16.05
N SER A 159 5.15 12.18 15.43
CA SER A 159 4.07 11.41 16.02
C SER A 159 4.47 9.94 16.26
N PRO A 160 3.73 9.18 17.09
CA PRO A 160 3.97 7.74 17.28
C PRO A 160 3.57 6.91 16.07
N SER A 161 3.01 7.52 15.03
CA SER A 161 2.42 6.83 13.87
C SER A 161 3.16 7.12 12.56
N THR A 162 4.41 7.57 12.63
CA THR A 162 5.27 7.69 11.45
C THR A 162 5.70 6.32 10.93
N PRO A 163 5.98 6.15 9.63
CA PRO A 163 6.32 4.87 9.02
C PRO A 163 7.42 4.09 9.75
N ASP A 164 8.50 4.77 10.17
CA ASP A 164 9.63 4.20 10.91
C ASP A 164 9.22 3.49 12.21
N LYS A 165 8.13 3.96 12.85
CA LYS A 165 7.59 3.43 14.11
C LYS A 165 6.50 2.38 13.92
N ARG A 166 5.98 2.24 12.71
CA ARG A 166 4.82 1.41 12.39
C ARG A 166 5.15 0.27 11.41
N GLY A 167 6.32 -0.36 11.62
CA GLY A 167 6.66 -1.60 10.92
C GLY A 167 7.13 -1.45 9.48
N VAL A 168 7.38 -0.23 9.01
CA VAL A 168 7.89 0.03 7.67
C VAL A 168 9.42 -0.02 7.66
N ASP A 169 10.02 -0.72 6.70
CA ASP A 169 11.47 -0.81 6.52
C ASP A 169 11.99 0.25 5.56
N GLU A 170 11.19 0.63 4.56
CA GLU A 170 11.52 1.71 3.64
C GLU A 170 10.30 2.57 3.33
N PHE A 171 10.47 3.89 3.41
CA PHE A 171 9.43 4.86 3.13
C PHE A 171 9.97 5.98 2.25
N TYR A 172 9.20 6.35 1.22
CA TYR A 172 9.47 7.55 0.43
C TYR A 172 8.16 8.19 -0.03
N GLY A 173 7.90 9.44 0.36
CA GLY A 173 6.66 10.12 -0.01
C GLY A 173 6.22 11.21 0.98
N TYR A 174 4.93 11.27 1.22
CA TYR A 174 4.29 12.28 2.06
C TYR A 174 3.76 11.68 3.36
N ILE A 175 4.18 12.20 4.52
CA ILE A 175 3.49 11.88 5.77
C ILE A 175 2.16 12.61 5.82
N CYS A 176 2.16 13.89 5.52
CA CYS A 176 0.97 14.76 5.52
C CYS A 176 0.19 14.61 4.22
N GLN A 177 -1.11 14.28 4.32
CA GLN A 177 -1.97 14.21 3.13
C GLN A 177 -2.23 15.56 2.48
N PHE A 178 -2.20 16.67 3.25
CA PHE A 178 -2.35 18.02 2.70
C PHE A 178 -1.17 18.36 1.80
N GLN A 179 0.06 18.03 2.22
CA GLN A 179 1.25 18.19 1.38
C GLN A 179 1.17 17.36 0.09
N ALA A 180 0.50 16.21 0.13
CA ALA A 180 0.35 15.34 -1.04
C ALA A 180 -0.49 15.96 -2.17
N HIS A 181 -1.18 17.08 -1.94
CA HIS A 181 -1.79 17.88 -2.99
C HIS A 181 -0.76 18.66 -3.82
N LEU A 182 0.49 18.76 -3.33
CA LEU A 182 1.56 19.46 -4.03
C LEU A 182 2.37 18.44 -4.84
N TYR A 183 2.19 18.42 -6.15
CA TYR A 183 2.97 17.55 -7.03
C TYR A 183 4.42 18.03 -7.24
N TYR A 184 4.71 19.26 -6.81
CA TYR A 184 6.05 19.87 -6.80
C TYR A 184 6.35 20.40 -5.39
N PRO A 185 6.51 19.51 -4.40
CA PRO A 185 6.73 19.92 -3.02
C PRO A 185 8.15 20.43 -2.80
N ASN A 186 8.36 21.19 -1.73
CA ASN A 186 9.70 21.63 -1.31
C ASN A 186 10.54 20.49 -0.69
N PHE A 187 9.89 19.45 -0.21
CA PHE A 187 10.55 18.25 0.31
C PHE A 187 9.61 17.04 0.23
N LEU A 188 10.21 15.86 0.27
CA LEU A 188 9.54 14.60 0.55
C LEU A 188 10.13 13.99 1.83
N ASN A 189 9.40 13.10 2.45
CA ASN A 189 9.88 12.38 3.61
C ASN A 189 10.46 11.04 3.15
N ARG A 190 11.58 10.64 3.72
CA ARG A 190 12.19 9.32 3.50
C ARG A 190 12.61 8.65 4.79
N TYR A 191 12.64 7.34 4.76
CA TYR A 191 13.21 6.49 5.78
C TYR A 191 13.69 5.19 5.15
N SER A 192 14.89 4.74 5.52
CA SER A 192 15.42 3.45 5.09
C SER A 192 16.19 2.78 6.23
N ARG A 193 15.63 1.70 6.75
CA ARG A 193 16.27 0.89 7.78
C ARG A 193 17.59 0.30 7.28
N SER A 194 17.64 -0.13 6.03
CA SER A 194 18.83 -0.73 5.42
C SER A 194 19.98 0.26 5.25
N MET A 195 19.67 1.57 5.16
CA MET A 195 20.66 2.65 5.12
C MET A 195 21.06 3.15 6.51
N GLY A 196 20.46 2.62 7.57
CA GLY A 196 20.75 2.99 8.95
C GLY A 196 19.99 4.21 9.46
N ASP A 197 18.94 4.65 8.79
CA ASP A 197 18.09 5.73 9.29
C ASP A 197 17.42 5.29 10.61
N THR A 198 17.41 6.17 11.60
CA THR A 198 16.78 5.96 12.91
C THR A 198 15.39 6.57 13.01
N ALA A 199 15.05 7.47 12.11
CA ALA A 199 13.76 8.15 12.00
C ALA A 199 13.51 8.63 10.59
N VAL A 200 12.27 8.99 10.29
CA VAL A 200 11.92 9.69 9.06
C VAL A 200 12.65 11.03 8.99
N VAL A 201 13.22 11.34 7.83
CA VAL A 201 13.91 12.61 7.55
C VAL A 201 13.29 13.27 6.31
N ARG A 202 13.49 14.58 6.17
CA ARG A 202 13.10 15.34 4.98
C ARG A 202 14.22 15.29 3.95
N GLU A 203 13.86 14.98 2.72
CA GLU A 203 14.70 15.16 1.55
C GLU A 203 14.22 16.40 0.80
N VAL A 204 15.08 17.42 0.75
CA VAL A 204 14.74 18.70 0.12
C VAL A 204 14.68 18.51 -1.39
N MET A 205 13.61 19.02 -1.99
CA MET A 205 13.39 18.99 -3.43
C MET A 205 13.91 20.31 -4.04
N GLU A 206 14.67 20.19 -5.11
CA GLU A 206 15.17 21.33 -5.85
C GLU A 206 14.07 21.89 -6.76
N GLN A 207 13.29 22.81 -6.21
CA GLN A 207 12.26 23.53 -6.95
C GLN A 207 12.73 24.96 -7.22
N ASN A 208 12.71 25.38 -8.48
CA ASN A 208 13.03 26.75 -8.85
C ASN A 208 11.85 27.72 -8.61
N ILE A 209 10.97 27.39 -7.67
CA ILE A 209 9.76 28.15 -7.39
C ILE A 209 9.71 28.53 -5.92
N GLN A 210 9.48 29.81 -5.68
CA GLN A 210 9.34 30.34 -4.33
C GLN A 210 7.97 30.00 -3.70
N TYR A 211 6.96 29.67 -4.55
CA TYR A 211 5.58 29.38 -4.13
C TYR A 211 5.02 28.20 -4.95
N PRO A 212 5.14 26.97 -4.50
CA PRO A 212 4.72 25.82 -5.30
C PRO A 212 3.21 25.68 -5.45
N MET A 213 2.40 26.23 -4.54
CA MET A 213 0.98 25.87 -4.43
C MET A 213 0.06 26.54 -5.46
N PHE A 214 0.34 27.79 -5.93
CA PHE A 214 -0.56 28.53 -6.83
C PHE A 214 0.15 29.34 -7.92
N GLY A 215 1.43 29.11 -8.15
CA GLY A 215 2.21 29.85 -9.13
C GLY A 215 1.93 29.40 -10.56
N ARG A 216 1.52 30.33 -11.43
CA ARG A 216 1.31 30.07 -12.87
C ARG A 216 2.61 29.85 -13.66
N ASP A 217 3.76 29.81 -13.01
CA ASP A 217 5.06 29.70 -13.68
C ASP A 217 5.48 28.24 -13.80
N TYR A 218 4.70 27.46 -14.55
CA TYR A 218 4.90 26.03 -14.78
C TYR A 218 6.30 25.70 -15.32
N HIS A 219 6.91 26.63 -16.06
CA HIS A 219 8.23 26.44 -16.68
C HIS A 219 9.39 26.35 -15.67
N LYS A 220 9.17 26.73 -14.42
CA LYS A 220 10.20 26.67 -13.36
C LYS A 220 10.04 25.46 -12.45
N ARG A 221 8.99 24.66 -12.62
CA ARG A 221 8.76 23.46 -11.83
C ARG A 221 9.69 22.34 -12.32
N GLN A 222 10.43 21.72 -11.43
CA GLN A 222 11.40 20.69 -11.80
C GLN A 222 10.98 19.33 -11.21
N GLN A 223 11.24 18.97 -10.10
CA GLN A 223 11.12 17.65 -9.51
C GLN A 223 9.66 17.23 -9.25
N TYR A 224 9.05 16.59 -10.24
CA TYR A 224 7.69 16.05 -10.15
C TYR A 224 7.65 14.85 -9.22
N SER A 225 7.01 15.00 -8.08
CA SER A 225 7.03 14.02 -6.99
C SER A 225 6.45 12.66 -7.35
N ALA A 226 5.39 12.61 -8.16
CA ALA A 226 4.77 11.34 -8.52
C ALA A 226 5.74 10.44 -9.31
N ARG A 227 6.56 11.03 -10.22
CA ARG A 227 7.61 10.31 -10.94
C ARG A 227 8.69 9.81 -9.98
N ILE A 228 9.20 10.69 -9.12
CA ILE A 228 10.28 10.35 -8.17
C ILE A 228 9.84 9.25 -7.21
N ILE A 229 8.65 9.36 -6.65
CA ILE A 229 8.08 8.33 -5.75
C ILE A 229 7.96 6.99 -6.47
N HIS A 230 7.51 7.01 -7.74
CA HIS A 230 7.40 5.80 -8.55
C HIS A 230 8.78 5.17 -8.82
N GLU A 231 9.76 5.97 -9.22
CA GLU A 231 11.15 5.52 -9.45
C GLU A 231 11.75 4.90 -8.18
N LYS A 232 11.55 5.54 -7.01
CA LYS A 232 11.98 4.99 -5.72
C LYS A 232 11.30 3.68 -5.35
N ALA A 233 10.04 3.52 -5.70
CA ALA A 233 9.33 2.25 -5.52
C ALA A 233 9.92 1.14 -6.40
N LEU A 234 10.19 1.43 -7.68
CA LEU A 234 10.82 0.47 -8.60
C LEU A 234 12.24 0.11 -8.16
N GLU A 235 13.07 1.09 -7.81
CA GLU A 235 14.42 0.87 -7.26
C GLU A 235 14.39 -0.05 -6.02
N TRP A 236 13.40 0.11 -5.16
CA TRP A 236 13.25 -0.73 -3.99
C TRP A 236 12.84 -2.16 -4.35
N ILE A 237 11.89 -2.32 -5.28
CA ILE A 237 11.46 -3.64 -5.77
C ILE A 237 12.63 -4.38 -6.42
N ASP A 238 13.42 -3.71 -7.24
CA ASP A 238 14.57 -4.30 -7.94
C ASP A 238 15.68 -4.78 -6.99
N ARG A 239 15.80 -4.15 -5.81
CA ARG A 239 16.76 -4.56 -4.77
C ARG A 239 16.34 -5.81 -4.00
N GLN A 240 15.11 -6.33 -4.19
CA GLN A 240 14.64 -7.51 -3.48
C GLN A 240 15.28 -8.78 -4.05
N ASP A 241 16.04 -9.50 -3.22
CA ASP A 241 16.86 -10.66 -3.63
C ASP A 241 16.08 -11.98 -3.76
N GLY A 242 14.79 -11.97 -3.51
CA GLY A 242 13.89 -13.13 -3.58
C GLY A 242 14.06 -14.17 -2.46
N LYS A 243 14.92 -13.92 -1.47
CA LYS A 243 15.11 -14.81 -0.31
C LYS A 243 14.04 -14.61 0.73
N GLN A 244 13.60 -13.37 0.91
CA GLN A 244 12.56 -12.97 1.85
C GLN A 244 11.34 -12.45 1.08
N PRO A 245 10.11 -12.76 1.49
CA PRO A 245 8.94 -12.16 0.89
C PRO A 245 8.90 -10.67 1.21
N PHE A 246 8.39 -9.88 0.29
CA PHE A 246 8.22 -8.45 0.51
C PHE A 246 6.78 -7.98 0.25
N VAL A 247 6.42 -6.88 0.88
CA VAL A 247 5.20 -6.15 0.57
C VAL A 247 5.53 -4.69 0.27
N GLY A 248 5.12 -4.22 -0.90
CA GLY A 248 5.19 -2.83 -1.32
C GLY A 248 3.80 -2.18 -1.32
N PHE A 249 3.62 -1.13 -0.54
CA PHE A 249 2.44 -0.28 -0.58
C PHE A 249 2.74 0.93 -1.47
N LEU A 250 2.21 0.94 -2.67
CA LEU A 250 2.32 2.03 -3.64
C LEU A 250 1.08 2.90 -3.53
N THR A 251 1.13 3.88 -2.63
CA THR A 251 -0.02 4.72 -2.27
C THR A 251 0.04 6.06 -3.00
N TYR A 252 -0.14 5.99 -4.32
CA TYR A 252 -0.04 7.14 -5.20
C TYR A 252 -1.10 8.21 -4.91
N THR A 253 -0.73 9.46 -5.17
CA THR A 253 -1.64 10.61 -5.07
C THR A 253 -2.49 10.80 -6.31
N LEU A 254 -2.06 10.28 -7.45
CA LEU A 254 -2.80 10.34 -8.70
C LEU A 254 -4.05 9.43 -8.67
N PRO A 255 -5.17 9.84 -9.28
CA PRO A 255 -5.43 11.12 -9.98
C PRO A 255 -6.11 12.21 -9.11
N HIS A 256 -5.84 12.27 -7.81
CA HIS A 256 -6.41 13.27 -6.89
C HIS A 256 -6.26 14.70 -7.43
N ALA A 257 -7.24 15.55 -7.14
CA ALA A 257 -7.27 16.95 -7.55
C ALA A 257 -6.02 17.73 -7.14
N GLU A 258 -5.83 18.85 -7.80
CA GLU A 258 -4.69 19.68 -8.11
C GLU A 258 -3.90 19.21 -9.35
N LEU A 259 -4.23 18.15 -9.98
CA LEU A 259 -3.82 17.58 -11.29
C LEU A 259 -2.65 18.30 -11.99
N ASP A 260 -1.64 18.70 -11.24
CA ASP A 260 -0.40 19.23 -11.79
C ASP A 260 0.31 18.12 -12.58
N GLN A 261 0.56 18.38 -13.86
CA GLN A 261 1.29 17.45 -14.71
C GLN A 261 2.67 17.98 -15.05
N PRO A 262 3.64 17.12 -15.38
CA PRO A 262 4.88 17.57 -15.97
C PRO A 262 4.61 18.36 -17.26
N TYR A 263 5.32 19.47 -17.45
CA TYR A 263 5.14 20.35 -18.60
C TYR A 263 5.33 19.63 -19.95
N ASP A 264 6.21 18.65 -19.97
CA ASP A 264 6.54 17.82 -21.12
C ASP A 264 5.48 16.78 -21.50
N SER A 265 4.49 16.54 -20.64
CA SER A 265 3.42 15.56 -20.86
C SER A 265 2.08 16.17 -21.29
N ILE A 266 2.01 17.51 -21.41
CA ILE A 266 0.76 18.22 -21.75
C ILE A 266 0.58 18.39 -23.26
N VAL A 267 1.59 18.05 -24.06
CA VAL A 267 1.57 18.29 -25.49
C VAL A 267 1.80 16.99 -26.24
N GLU A 268 0.72 16.39 -26.67
CA GLU A 268 0.60 15.76 -28.01
C GLU A 268 -0.76 15.09 -28.15
#